data_be3b2be5ed3a190cae7507a2dbe12810
#
_entry.id   be3b2be5ed3a190cae7507a2dbe12810
#
_cell.length_a   1.000
_cell.length_b   1.000
_cell.length_c   1.000
_cell.angle_alpha   90.00
_cell.angle_beta   90.00
_cell.angle_gamma   90.00
#
_symmetry.space_group_name_H-M   'P 1'
#
loop_
_entity.id
_entity.type
_entity.pdbx_description
1 polymer ?
#
loop_
_entity_poly.entity_id
_entity_poly.type
_entity_poly.pdbx_seq_one_letter_code
_entity_poly.pdbx_strand_id
1 'polypeptide(L)'
;MAAHRFVDEQIEVEVDRQRKPRSFFWRDRHWTVAEIVDSWTLRTLWWEGEVERYYIQVMTTDLSVYTLFQCSKSQQWFMDTELA
;
A
#
# COMPACT_ATOMS: atom_id res chain seq x y z
N MET A 1 4.04 -13.58 18.56
CA MET A 1 4.18 -12.12 18.42
C MET A 1 4.11 -11.74 16.94
N ALA A 2 3.21 -10.82 16.61
CA ALA A 2 3.08 -10.37 15.23
C ALA A 2 4.32 -9.58 14.83
N ALA A 3 4.93 -9.96 13.73
CA ALA A 3 6.09 -9.26 13.20
C ALA A 3 5.61 -8.05 12.39
N HIS A 4 6.01 -6.85 12.81
CA HIS A 4 5.78 -5.62 12.10
C HIS A 4 7.04 -5.31 11.30
N ARG A 5 6.91 -5.35 9.98
CA ARG A 5 8.05 -5.10 9.11
C ARG A 5 7.77 -3.89 8.24
N PHE A 6 8.68 -2.93 8.28
CA PHE A 6 8.67 -1.79 7.37
C PHE A 6 9.48 -2.18 6.14
N VAL A 7 8.84 -2.18 5.00
CA VAL A 7 9.44 -2.68 3.77
C VAL A 7 9.89 -1.55 2.85
N ASP A 8 9.04 -0.56 2.64
CA ASP A 8 9.31 0.63 1.83
C ASP A 8 9.83 0.31 0.42
N GLU A 9 9.29 -0.74 -0.21
CA GLU A 9 9.63 -1.15 -1.56
C GLU A 9 8.56 -0.70 -2.54
N GLN A 10 8.99 -0.24 -3.71
CA GLN A 10 8.07 0.07 -4.79
C GLN A 10 7.43 -1.21 -5.32
N ILE A 11 6.12 -1.18 -5.53
CA ILE A 11 5.35 -2.31 -6.03
C ILE A 11 4.46 -1.89 -7.19
N GLU A 12 3.98 -2.87 -7.94
CA GLU A 12 2.98 -2.64 -8.97
C GLU A 12 1.61 -3.02 -8.42
N VAL A 13 0.66 -2.10 -8.55
CA VAL A 13 -0.70 -2.29 -8.04
C VAL A 13 -1.68 -2.15 -9.18
N GLU A 14 -2.59 -3.11 -9.31
CA GLU A 14 -3.75 -3.00 -10.17
C GLU A 14 -4.88 -2.41 -9.36
N VAL A 15 -5.51 -1.38 -9.89
CA VAL A 15 -6.62 -0.71 -9.23
C VAL A 15 -7.92 -0.98 -9.97
N ASP A 16 -9.04 -0.89 -9.25
CA ASP A 16 -10.35 -1.01 -9.84
C ASP A 16 -10.82 0.35 -10.41
N ARG A 17 -12.08 0.43 -10.85
CA ARG A 17 -12.65 1.65 -11.40
C ARG A 17 -12.69 2.81 -10.41
N GLN A 18 -12.66 2.50 -9.12
CA GLN A 18 -12.68 3.48 -8.05
C GLN A 18 -11.28 3.80 -7.53
N ARG A 19 -10.24 3.34 -8.25
CA ARG A 19 -8.83 3.49 -7.89
C ARG A 19 -8.44 2.82 -6.58
N LYS A 20 -9.17 1.78 -6.21
CA LYS A 20 -8.83 0.98 -5.03
C LYS A 20 -8.01 -0.22 -5.44
N PRO A 21 -7.00 -0.61 -4.65
CA PRO A 21 -6.18 -1.78 -4.97
C PRO A 21 -7.01 -3.05 -5.10
N ARG A 22 -6.86 -3.74 -6.20
CA ARG A 22 -7.45 -5.05 -6.48
C ARG A 22 -6.45 -6.16 -6.27
N SER A 23 -5.23 -5.91 -6.69
CA SER A 23 -4.14 -6.86 -6.59
C SER A 23 -2.82 -6.12 -6.68
N PHE A 24 -1.75 -6.74 -6.25
CA PHE A 24 -0.43 -6.18 -6.36
C PHE A 24 0.61 -7.27 -6.55
N PHE A 25 1.74 -6.89 -7.13
CA PHE A 25 2.86 -7.78 -7.35
C PHE A 25 3.99 -7.40 -6.41
N TRP A 26 4.44 -8.36 -5.60
CA TRP A 26 5.48 -8.16 -4.62
C TRP A 26 6.20 -9.46 -4.30
N ARG A 27 7.51 -9.43 -4.20
CA ARG A 27 8.35 -10.60 -3.96
C ARG A 27 8.09 -11.72 -4.97
N ASP A 28 8.07 -11.35 -6.26
CA ASP A 28 7.87 -12.27 -7.37
C ASP A 28 6.56 -13.06 -7.28
N ARG A 29 5.55 -12.50 -6.61
CA ARG A 29 4.27 -13.14 -6.44
C ARG A 29 3.14 -12.13 -6.60
N HIS A 30 2.06 -12.59 -7.20
CA HIS A 30 0.83 -11.82 -7.37
C HIS A 30 -0.08 -12.04 -6.16
N TRP A 31 -0.48 -10.94 -5.53
CA TRP A 31 -1.35 -10.98 -4.35
C TRP A 31 -2.69 -10.38 -4.70
N THR A 32 -3.78 -11.08 -4.36
CA THR A 32 -5.14 -10.62 -4.61
C THR A 32 -5.73 -10.04 -3.33
N VAL A 33 -6.28 -8.84 -3.44
CA VAL A 33 -6.92 -8.17 -2.32
C VAL A 33 -8.33 -8.72 -2.14
N ALA A 34 -8.61 -9.24 -0.95
CA ALA A 34 -9.94 -9.70 -0.59
C ALA A 34 -10.78 -8.57 0.00
N GLU A 35 -10.15 -7.70 0.78
CA GLU A 35 -10.87 -6.66 1.51
C GLU A 35 -9.95 -5.47 1.79
N ILE A 36 -10.52 -4.27 1.75
CA ILE A 36 -9.83 -3.07 2.24
C ILE A 36 -10.21 -2.90 3.71
N VAL A 37 -9.22 -2.94 4.58
CA VAL A 37 -9.43 -2.89 6.03
C VAL A 37 -9.52 -1.46 6.52
N ASP A 38 -8.66 -0.59 6.00
CA ASP A 38 -8.59 0.80 6.42
C ASP A 38 -7.91 1.65 5.35
N SER A 39 -8.09 2.95 5.43
CA SER A 39 -7.39 3.89 4.55
C SER A 39 -7.27 5.25 5.22
N TRP A 40 -6.16 5.94 4.95
CA TRP A 40 -5.93 7.29 5.48
C TRP A 40 -4.95 8.03 4.60
N THR A 41 -4.89 9.34 4.78
CA THR A 41 -3.97 10.20 4.05
C THR A 41 -3.02 10.85 5.04
N LEU A 42 -1.73 10.83 4.73
CA LEU A 42 -0.71 11.49 5.50
C LEU A 42 -0.10 12.60 4.67
N ARG A 43 0.00 13.79 5.25
CA ARG A 43 0.54 14.97 4.60
C ARG A 43 1.87 15.30 5.26
N THR A 44 2.91 15.39 4.45
CA THR A 44 4.26 15.68 4.94
C THR A 44 4.79 16.93 4.26
N LEU A 45 5.34 17.84 5.06
CA LEU A 45 5.99 19.04 4.55
C LEU A 45 7.48 18.77 4.38
N TRP A 46 7.97 18.93 3.17
CA TRP A 46 9.38 18.84 2.84
C TRP A 46 9.86 20.23 2.41
N TRP A 47 11.18 20.41 2.39
CA TRP A 47 11.73 21.67 1.86
C TRP A 47 11.36 21.90 0.39
N GLU A 48 11.00 20.83 -0.35
CA GLU A 48 10.58 20.92 -1.75
C GLU A 48 9.07 21.09 -1.90
N GLY A 49 8.32 21.19 -0.80
CA GLY A 49 6.88 21.34 -0.83
C GLY A 49 6.15 20.28 -0.06
N GLU A 50 4.85 20.24 -0.24
CA GLU A 50 3.96 19.33 0.44
C GLU A 50 3.79 18.05 -0.37
N VAL A 51 3.92 16.90 0.31
CA VAL A 51 3.70 15.59 -0.30
C VAL A 51 2.62 14.86 0.47
N GLU A 52 1.65 14.34 -0.25
CA GLU A 52 0.60 13.50 0.34
C GLU A 52 0.87 12.05 0.01
N ARG A 53 0.64 11.19 1.01
CA ARG A 53 0.68 9.74 0.85
C ARG A 53 -0.69 9.18 1.20
N TYR A 54 -1.24 8.39 0.29
CA TYR A 54 -2.52 7.73 0.50
C TYR A 54 -2.26 6.30 0.94
N TYR A 55 -2.53 6.03 2.21
CA TYR A 55 -2.30 4.71 2.81
C TYR A 55 -3.57 3.88 2.73
N ILE A 56 -3.41 2.63 2.33
CA ILE A 56 -4.50 1.67 2.28
C ILE A 56 -4.02 0.37 2.90
N GLN A 57 -4.73 -0.08 3.93
CA GLN A 57 -4.47 -1.36 4.54
C GLN A 57 -5.40 -2.40 3.92
N VAL A 58 -4.83 -3.47 3.40
CA VAL A 58 -5.57 -4.49 2.68
C VAL A 58 -5.36 -5.86 3.31
N MET A 59 -6.39 -6.70 3.21
CA MET A 59 -6.28 -8.12 3.53
C MET A 59 -6.34 -8.89 2.23
N THR A 60 -5.39 -9.79 2.05
CA THR A 60 -5.32 -10.64 0.85
C THR A 60 -6.16 -11.89 1.02
N THR A 61 -6.34 -12.62 -0.09
CA THR A 61 -7.17 -13.84 -0.07
C THR A 61 -6.61 -14.94 0.81
N ASP A 62 -5.32 -14.90 1.13
CA ASP A 62 -4.70 -15.84 2.06
C ASP A 62 -4.69 -15.33 3.51
N LEU A 63 -5.48 -14.29 3.80
CA LEU A 63 -5.66 -13.71 5.12
C LEU A 63 -4.43 -12.97 5.68
N SER A 64 -3.53 -12.55 4.81
CA SER A 64 -2.42 -11.69 5.20
C SER A 64 -2.82 -10.23 5.10
N VAL A 65 -2.23 -9.40 5.96
CA VAL A 65 -2.53 -7.96 5.99
C VAL A 65 -1.30 -7.18 5.60
N TYR A 66 -1.48 -6.23 4.69
CA TYR A 66 -0.42 -5.36 4.18
C TYR A 66 -0.90 -3.92 4.16
N THR A 67 0.01 -3.01 4.44
CA THR A 67 -0.25 -1.58 4.29
C THR A 67 0.52 -1.09 3.08
N LEU A 68 -0.20 -0.53 2.12
CA LEU A 68 0.34 0.03 0.89
C LEU A 68 0.18 1.54 0.93
N PHE A 69 1.05 2.28 0.23
CA PHE A 69 0.78 3.70 0.04
C PHE A 69 1.09 4.14 -1.39
N GLN A 70 0.38 5.15 -1.82
CA GLN A 70 0.59 5.80 -3.11
C GLN A 70 1.08 7.21 -2.88
N CYS A 71 2.18 7.58 -3.52
CA CYS A 71 2.71 8.92 -3.45
C CYS A 71 1.94 9.82 -4.42
N SER A 72 1.45 10.96 -3.96
CA SER A 72 0.65 11.87 -4.78
C SER A 72 1.44 12.48 -5.93
N LYS A 73 2.72 12.71 -5.76
CA LYS A 73 3.56 13.32 -6.80
C LYS A 73 3.89 12.36 -7.94
N SER A 74 4.31 11.15 -7.60
CA SER A 74 4.75 10.17 -8.61
C SER A 74 3.66 9.23 -9.04
N GLN A 75 2.56 9.14 -8.30
CA GLN A 75 1.49 8.17 -8.50
C GLN A 75 1.95 6.72 -8.35
N GLN A 76 3.14 6.51 -7.82
CA GLN A 76 3.70 5.18 -7.63
C GLN A 76 3.25 4.59 -6.31
N TRP A 77 3.14 3.27 -6.29
CA TRP A 77 2.74 2.52 -5.11
C TRP A 77 3.93 1.88 -4.42
N PHE A 78 3.84 1.78 -3.10
CA PHE A 78 4.90 1.21 -2.27
C PHE A 78 4.29 0.28 -1.23
N MET A 79 5.06 -0.75 -0.88
CA MET A 79 4.74 -1.58 0.27
C MET A 79 5.31 -0.89 1.51
N ASP A 80 4.43 -0.51 2.44
CA ASP A 80 4.85 0.16 3.67
C ASP A 80 5.12 -0.84 4.78
N THR A 81 4.13 -1.67 5.08
CA THR A 81 4.22 -2.58 6.21
C THR A 81 3.62 -3.92 5.88
N GLU A 82 4.33 -4.97 6.25
CA GLU A 82 3.84 -6.34 6.24
C GLU A 82 3.48 -6.71 7.68
N LEU A 83 2.26 -7.17 7.87
CA LEU A 83 1.79 -7.63 9.16
C LEU A 83 1.67 -9.15 9.13
N ALA A 84 2.53 -9.80 9.83
CA ALA A 84 2.59 -11.26 9.84
C ALA A 84 1.78 -11.83 11.01
#